data_bec375528478fcf778cdcb581cc4e60c
#
_entry.id   bec375528478fcf778cdcb581cc4e60c
#
_cell.length_a   1.000
_cell.length_b   1.000
_cell.length_c   1.000
_cell.angle_alpha   90.00
_cell.angle_beta   90.00
_cell.angle_gamma   90.00
#
_symmetry.space_group_name_H-M   'P 1'
#
loop_
_entity.id
_entity.type
_entity.pdbx_description
1 polymer ?
#
loop_
_entity_poly.entity_id
_entity_poly.type
_entity_poly.pdbx_seq_one_letter_code
_entity_poly.pdbx_strand_id
1 'polypeptide(L)'
;MDFPFVRVCVLALLLTACSMPSRPDLARMYRVASVSPDETPVILIPGLFGSKLRRRSTGVEVWPGTWDRILFDDYSDLALDFDPATLQARADDLEAFDIAEAVLGKDFYRPIVDMLVRFGGYERATPGMRPKKGQRLYYLFPYDWRQDNVEQAKGLERLIDTIREDYGDPELRVDIVAHSMGGLVARYYLRFGPV
;
A
#
# COMPACT_ATOMS: atom_id res chain seq x y z
N MET A 1 27.94 15.77 -49.12
CA MET A 1 26.52 15.44 -48.90
C MET A 1 26.33 15.14 -47.43
N ASP A 2 25.87 16.14 -46.70
CA ASP A 2 25.55 15.99 -45.28
C ASP A 2 24.16 15.38 -45.16
N PHE A 3 24.07 14.17 -44.62
CA PHE A 3 22.78 13.53 -44.34
C PHE A 3 22.32 13.90 -42.90
N PRO A 4 21.57 14.99 -42.71
CA PRO A 4 21.12 15.38 -41.39
C PRO A 4 20.21 14.32 -40.73
N PHE A 5 19.51 13.54 -41.53
CA PHE A 5 18.65 12.45 -41.08
C PHE A 5 19.45 11.31 -40.41
N VAL A 6 20.62 10.96 -40.94
CA VAL A 6 21.49 9.93 -40.34
C VAL A 6 22.05 10.38 -38.98
N ARG A 7 22.41 11.67 -38.85
CA ARG A 7 22.89 12.22 -37.57
C ARG A 7 21.78 12.22 -36.51
N VAL A 8 20.53 12.55 -36.88
CA VAL A 8 19.40 12.50 -35.96
C VAL A 8 19.09 11.07 -35.53
N CYS A 9 19.11 10.09 -36.43
CA CYS A 9 18.88 8.68 -36.11
C CYS A 9 19.99 8.12 -35.20
N VAL A 10 21.26 8.46 -35.43
CA VAL A 10 22.38 8.05 -34.57
C VAL A 10 22.27 8.69 -33.18
N LEU A 11 21.88 9.96 -33.08
CA LEU A 11 21.66 10.62 -31.81
C LEU A 11 20.49 10.02 -31.03
N ALA A 12 19.39 9.66 -31.70
CA ALA A 12 18.25 8.98 -31.09
C ALA A 12 18.62 7.58 -30.58
N LEU A 13 19.45 6.83 -31.32
CA LEU A 13 19.95 5.52 -30.91
C LEU A 13 20.90 5.61 -29.70
N LEU A 14 21.72 6.66 -29.61
CA LEU A 14 22.60 6.90 -28.45
C LEU A 14 21.82 7.28 -27.19
N LEU A 15 20.68 7.96 -27.33
CA LEU A 15 19.84 8.33 -26.19
C LEU A 15 19.05 7.13 -25.61
N THR A 16 18.78 6.11 -26.42
CA THR A 16 18.11 4.89 -25.94
C THR A 16 19.05 3.92 -25.22
N ALA A 17 20.37 4.03 -25.43
CA ALA A 17 21.36 3.15 -24.81
C ALA A 17 21.55 3.38 -23.30
N CYS A 18 21.14 4.53 -22.75
CA CYS A 18 21.29 4.86 -21.32
C CYS A 18 20.14 4.41 -20.42
N SER A 19 19.11 3.75 -20.93
CA SER A 19 17.88 3.45 -20.17
C SER A 19 17.65 1.97 -19.90
N MET A 20 18.68 1.15 -19.78
CA MET A 20 18.48 -0.16 -19.16
C MET A 20 18.40 0.02 -17.64
N PRO A 21 17.21 -0.09 -17.03
CA PRO A 21 17.12 -0.09 -15.57
C PRO A 21 17.86 -1.32 -15.06
N SER A 22 19.03 -1.12 -14.46
CA SER A 22 19.70 -2.18 -13.72
C SER A 22 18.78 -2.57 -12.56
N ARG A 23 18.13 -3.73 -12.67
CA ARG A 23 17.36 -4.25 -11.54
C ARG A 23 18.36 -4.59 -10.43
N PRO A 24 18.24 -3.99 -9.24
CA PRO A 24 19.13 -4.31 -8.13
C PRO A 24 19.00 -5.80 -7.79
N ASP A 25 20.13 -6.45 -7.49
CA ASP A 25 20.12 -7.83 -6.97
C ASP A 25 19.63 -7.82 -5.52
N LEU A 26 18.33 -7.85 -5.36
CA LEU A 26 17.66 -7.84 -4.07
C LEU A 26 18.08 -9.04 -3.21
N ALA A 27 18.29 -10.22 -3.80
CA ALA A 27 18.73 -11.40 -3.08
C ALA A 27 20.12 -11.20 -2.44
N ARG A 28 21.02 -10.50 -3.12
CA ARG A 28 22.34 -10.16 -2.58
C ARG A 28 22.24 -9.12 -1.47
N MET A 29 21.41 -8.10 -1.65
CA MET A 29 21.21 -7.04 -0.64
C MET A 29 20.64 -7.64 0.67
N TYR A 30 19.64 -8.49 0.56
CA TYR A 30 19.03 -9.13 1.73
C TYR A 30 19.94 -10.13 2.44
N ARG A 31 20.78 -10.88 1.70
CA ARG A 31 21.79 -11.75 2.32
C ARG A 31 22.79 -10.99 3.18
N VAL A 32 23.11 -9.77 2.80
CA VAL A 32 24.02 -8.90 3.58
C VAL A 32 23.30 -8.31 4.80
N ALA A 33 21.99 -7.98 4.67
CA ALA A 33 21.18 -7.41 5.74
C ALA A 33 20.70 -8.45 6.77
N SER A 34 20.68 -9.73 6.42
CA SER A 34 20.14 -10.81 7.26
C SER A 34 21.06 -11.30 8.40
N VAL A 35 22.12 -10.58 8.71
CA VAL A 35 23.08 -10.94 9.78
C VAL A 35 22.48 -10.83 11.18
N SER A 36 21.36 -10.10 11.36
CA SER A 36 20.56 -10.09 12.59
C SER A 36 19.08 -10.02 12.20
N PRO A 37 18.30 -11.07 12.43
CA PRO A 37 16.88 -11.03 12.12
C PRO A 37 16.20 -10.02 13.03
N ASP A 38 15.95 -8.84 12.50
CA ASP A 38 15.06 -7.88 13.13
C ASP A 38 13.63 -8.39 13.00
N GLU A 39 12.97 -8.62 14.14
CA GLU A 39 11.58 -9.09 14.21
C GLU A 39 10.59 -7.91 14.17
N THR A 40 11.06 -6.69 13.91
CA THR A 40 10.19 -5.50 13.81
C THR A 40 9.10 -5.72 12.78
N PRO A 41 7.83 -5.63 13.15
CA PRO A 41 6.73 -5.81 12.20
C PRO A 41 6.66 -4.67 11.20
N VAL A 42 6.26 -4.99 9.98
CA VAL A 42 6.11 -4.03 8.89
C VAL A 42 4.65 -3.77 8.61
N ILE A 43 4.26 -2.50 8.47
CA ILE A 43 2.93 -2.09 8.01
C ILE A 43 3.05 -1.54 6.58
N LEU A 44 2.34 -2.16 5.64
CA LEU A 44 2.25 -1.69 4.25
C LEU A 44 0.97 -0.87 4.05
N ILE A 45 1.14 0.40 3.68
CA ILE A 45 0.07 1.37 3.47
C ILE A 45 -0.03 1.71 1.97
N PRO A 46 -1.13 1.37 1.30
CA PRO A 46 -1.29 1.66 -0.12
C PRO A 46 -1.56 3.15 -0.39
N GLY A 47 -1.50 3.55 -1.66
CA GLY A 47 -1.86 4.89 -2.11
C GLY A 47 -3.34 5.02 -2.46
N LEU A 48 -3.67 6.13 -3.10
CA LEU A 48 -4.98 6.39 -3.70
C LEU A 48 -5.35 5.23 -4.64
N PHE A 49 -6.59 4.77 -4.57
CA PHE A 49 -7.11 3.60 -5.29
C PHE A 49 -6.41 2.26 -4.93
N GLY A 50 -5.51 2.25 -3.98
CA GLY A 50 -4.71 1.08 -3.66
C GLY A 50 -5.37 0.10 -2.68
N SER A 51 -6.45 0.49 -2.00
CA SER A 51 -7.28 -0.43 -1.21
C SER A 51 -8.48 -0.90 -2.03
N LYS A 52 -8.85 -2.17 -1.85
CA LYS A 52 -10.10 -2.71 -2.35
C LYS A 52 -11.25 -2.27 -1.46
N LEU A 53 -12.38 -1.92 -2.05
CA LEU A 53 -13.59 -1.55 -1.35
C LEU A 53 -14.70 -2.57 -1.62
N ARG A 54 -15.47 -2.88 -0.59
CA ARG A 54 -16.66 -3.74 -0.69
C ARG A 54 -17.84 -3.14 0.06
N ARG A 55 -19.04 -3.58 -0.30
CA ARG A 55 -20.24 -3.29 0.49
C ARG A 55 -20.22 -4.10 1.76
N ARG A 56 -20.30 -3.43 2.90
CA ARG A 56 -20.31 -4.07 4.22
C ARG A 56 -21.52 -4.99 4.40
N SER A 57 -22.68 -4.57 3.87
CA SER A 57 -23.95 -5.32 3.98
C SER A 57 -23.94 -6.62 3.17
N THR A 58 -23.26 -6.69 2.02
CA THR A 58 -23.32 -7.84 1.10
C THR A 58 -21.98 -8.54 0.89
N GLY A 59 -20.87 -7.92 1.29
CA GLY A 59 -19.51 -8.40 1.00
C GLY A 59 -19.08 -8.26 -0.47
N VAL A 60 -19.92 -7.69 -1.32
CA VAL A 60 -19.63 -7.53 -2.76
C VAL A 60 -18.54 -6.49 -2.96
N GLU A 61 -17.46 -6.87 -3.67
CA GLU A 61 -16.40 -5.96 -4.06
C GLU A 61 -16.90 -4.93 -5.08
N VAL A 62 -16.70 -3.65 -4.76
CA VAL A 62 -17.08 -2.52 -5.63
C VAL A 62 -15.89 -1.81 -6.24
N TRP A 63 -14.70 -1.93 -5.66
CA TRP A 63 -13.46 -1.39 -6.20
C TRP A 63 -12.31 -2.38 -5.99
N PRO A 64 -11.52 -2.69 -7.04
CA PRO A 64 -11.72 -2.32 -8.44
C PRO A 64 -12.90 -3.04 -9.09
N GLY A 65 -13.42 -4.13 -8.50
CA GLY A 65 -14.53 -4.88 -9.04
C GLY A 65 -14.13 -5.83 -10.17
N THR A 66 -15.10 -6.29 -10.93
CA THR A 66 -14.96 -7.22 -12.05
C THR A 66 -14.54 -6.51 -13.34
N TRP A 67 -14.05 -7.25 -14.33
CA TRP A 67 -13.61 -6.69 -15.62
C TRP A 67 -14.69 -5.92 -16.37
N ASP A 68 -15.93 -6.39 -16.34
CA ASP A 68 -17.07 -5.71 -16.93
C ASP A 68 -17.36 -4.40 -16.22
N ARG A 69 -17.23 -4.36 -14.89
CA ARG A 69 -17.35 -3.13 -14.11
C ARG A 69 -16.26 -2.11 -14.49
N ILE A 70 -15.02 -2.54 -14.58
CA ILE A 70 -13.90 -1.66 -14.93
C ILE A 70 -14.07 -1.04 -16.33
N LEU A 71 -14.70 -1.77 -17.27
CA LEU A 71 -14.85 -1.33 -18.66
C LEU A 71 -16.12 -0.51 -18.91
N PHE A 72 -17.18 -0.73 -18.14
CA PHE A 72 -18.51 -0.22 -18.49
C PHE A 72 -19.23 0.53 -17.36
N ASP A 73 -18.69 0.52 -16.12
CA ASP A 73 -19.29 1.19 -14.97
C ASP A 73 -18.77 2.63 -14.86
N ASP A 74 -19.61 3.55 -14.43
CA ASP A 74 -19.24 4.93 -14.13
C ASP A 74 -18.77 5.14 -12.69
N TYR A 75 -18.77 4.08 -11.88
CA TYR A 75 -18.41 4.10 -10.46
C TYR A 75 -19.14 5.15 -9.62
N SER A 76 -20.36 5.52 -10.01
CA SER A 76 -21.16 6.50 -9.28
C SER A 76 -21.44 6.07 -7.82
N ASP A 77 -21.43 4.78 -7.53
CA ASP A 77 -21.60 4.22 -6.20
C ASP A 77 -20.35 4.39 -5.28
N LEU A 78 -19.22 4.85 -5.82
CA LEU A 78 -18.07 5.27 -5.03
C LEU A 78 -18.13 6.75 -4.58
N ALA A 79 -19.11 7.51 -5.06
CA ALA A 79 -19.26 8.89 -4.66
C ALA A 79 -19.54 9.00 -3.15
N LEU A 80 -18.84 9.90 -2.47
CA LEU A 80 -19.15 10.25 -1.09
C LEU A 80 -20.23 11.33 -1.05
N ASP A 81 -21.21 11.12 -0.19
CA ASP A 81 -22.15 12.16 0.20
C ASP A 81 -21.58 12.97 1.37
N PHE A 82 -21.64 14.28 1.29
CA PHE A 82 -21.12 15.19 2.29
C PHE A 82 -22.25 16.00 2.93
N ASP A 83 -22.12 16.24 4.22
CA ASP A 83 -22.92 17.25 4.88
C ASP A 83 -22.45 18.65 4.43
N PRO A 84 -23.30 19.46 3.76
CA PRO A 84 -22.87 20.74 3.22
C PRO A 84 -22.52 21.79 4.29
N ALA A 85 -22.96 21.60 5.52
CA ALA A 85 -22.66 22.53 6.62
C ALA A 85 -21.32 22.22 7.30
N THR A 86 -20.99 20.95 7.44
CA THR A 86 -19.79 20.51 8.17
C THR A 86 -18.67 20.03 7.23
N LEU A 87 -18.98 19.80 5.95
CA LEU A 87 -18.11 19.18 4.94
C LEU A 87 -17.60 17.78 5.36
N GLN A 88 -18.25 17.17 6.32
CA GLN A 88 -17.93 15.80 6.73
C GLN A 88 -18.62 14.80 5.81
N ALA A 89 -17.90 13.75 5.45
CA ALA A 89 -18.47 12.64 4.70
C ALA A 89 -19.53 11.92 5.55
N ARG A 90 -20.69 11.64 4.95
CA ARG A 90 -21.69 10.80 5.58
C ARG A 90 -21.26 9.35 5.55
N ALA A 91 -21.63 8.62 6.60
CA ALA A 91 -21.39 7.18 6.64
C ALA A 91 -22.12 6.49 5.48
N ASP A 92 -21.40 5.66 4.75
CA ASP A 92 -21.96 4.83 3.69
C ASP A 92 -21.76 3.33 4.00
N ASP A 93 -22.17 2.46 3.07
CA ASP A 93 -22.07 1.00 3.23
C ASP A 93 -20.72 0.44 2.75
N LEU A 94 -19.75 1.29 2.40
CA LEU A 94 -18.46 0.79 1.89
C LEU A 94 -17.41 0.68 2.99
N GLU A 95 -16.54 -0.32 2.84
CA GLU A 95 -15.39 -0.51 3.69
C GLU A 95 -14.17 -0.98 2.87
N ALA A 96 -12.99 -0.55 3.27
CA ALA A 96 -11.75 -1.12 2.78
C ALA A 96 -11.47 -2.46 3.47
N PHE A 97 -11.10 -3.49 2.69
CA PHE A 97 -10.92 -4.84 3.26
C PHE A 97 -9.58 -5.50 2.88
N ASP A 98 -8.94 -5.08 1.80
CA ASP A 98 -7.65 -5.60 1.35
C ASP A 98 -6.93 -4.56 0.47
N ILE A 99 -5.69 -4.82 0.07
CA ILE A 99 -4.99 -4.00 -0.92
C ILE A 99 -5.19 -4.56 -2.34
N ALA A 100 -5.22 -3.65 -3.30
CA ALA A 100 -5.28 -4.01 -4.72
C ALA A 100 -3.85 -4.36 -5.20
N GLU A 101 -3.37 -5.58 -4.94
CA GLU A 101 -2.04 -6.02 -5.37
C GLU A 101 -1.83 -5.87 -6.86
N ALA A 102 -2.88 -6.13 -7.66
CA ALA A 102 -2.91 -5.92 -9.10
C ALA A 102 -4.24 -5.30 -9.54
N VAL A 103 -4.18 -4.40 -10.49
CA VAL A 103 -5.36 -3.81 -11.17
C VAL A 103 -5.13 -3.87 -12.66
N LEU A 104 -6.12 -4.32 -13.44
CA LEU A 104 -6.03 -4.47 -14.91
C LEU A 104 -4.81 -5.29 -15.37
N GLY A 105 -4.44 -6.33 -14.61
CA GLY A 105 -3.29 -7.17 -14.93
C GLY A 105 -1.92 -6.51 -14.69
N LYS A 106 -1.89 -5.29 -14.12
CA LYS A 106 -0.64 -4.64 -13.69
C LYS A 106 -0.47 -4.81 -12.20
N ASP A 107 0.68 -5.35 -11.82
CA ASP A 107 1.06 -5.51 -10.41
C ASP A 107 1.52 -4.17 -9.85
N PHE A 108 0.82 -3.69 -8.80
CA PHE A 108 1.17 -2.47 -8.09
C PHE A 108 1.92 -2.78 -6.79
N TYR A 109 1.34 -3.62 -5.93
CA TYR A 109 1.91 -3.94 -4.62
C TYR A 109 2.50 -5.34 -4.53
N ARG A 110 2.20 -6.23 -5.48
CA ARG A 110 2.78 -7.57 -5.52
C ARG A 110 4.31 -7.58 -5.48
N PRO A 111 5.04 -6.71 -6.21
CA PRO A 111 6.51 -6.70 -6.13
C PRO A 111 7.05 -6.41 -4.74
N ILE A 112 6.41 -5.52 -3.97
CA ILE A 112 6.84 -5.20 -2.61
C ILE A 112 6.47 -6.31 -1.63
N VAL A 113 5.29 -6.91 -1.77
CA VAL A 113 4.87 -8.07 -0.99
C VAL A 113 5.81 -9.26 -1.25
N ASP A 114 6.09 -9.55 -2.52
CA ASP A 114 7.06 -10.59 -2.90
C ASP A 114 8.46 -10.34 -2.30
N MET A 115 8.89 -9.07 -2.24
CA MET A 115 10.15 -8.69 -1.63
C MET A 115 10.15 -8.98 -0.13
N LEU A 116 9.11 -8.60 0.59
CA LEU A 116 8.98 -8.89 2.02
C LEU A 116 8.97 -10.39 2.28
N VAL A 117 8.19 -11.15 1.52
CA VAL A 117 8.02 -12.59 1.72
C VAL A 117 9.27 -13.37 1.28
N ARG A 118 9.70 -13.23 0.02
CA ARG A 118 10.74 -14.09 -0.57
C ARG A 118 12.14 -13.76 -0.08
N PHE A 119 12.43 -12.49 0.15
CA PHE A 119 13.76 -12.05 0.57
C PHE A 119 13.80 -11.65 2.05
N GLY A 120 12.76 -11.02 2.56
CA GLY A 120 12.67 -10.59 3.94
C GLY A 120 12.27 -11.69 4.90
N GLY A 121 11.68 -12.79 4.43
CA GLY A 121 11.16 -13.87 5.27
C GLY A 121 9.96 -13.44 6.13
N TYR A 122 9.23 -12.39 5.69
CA TYR A 122 8.04 -11.93 6.37
C TYR A 122 6.84 -12.79 6.00
N GLU A 123 5.96 -13.00 6.96
CA GLU A 123 4.67 -13.65 6.80
C GLU A 123 3.54 -12.62 6.97
N ARG A 124 2.48 -12.74 6.18
CA ARG A 124 1.31 -11.87 6.34
C ARG A 124 0.61 -12.21 7.65
N ALA A 125 0.37 -11.19 8.48
CA ALA A 125 -0.34 -11.31 9.73
C ALA A 125 -1.73 -10.65 9.66
N THR A 126 -2.61 -11.14 10.51
CA THR A 126 -3.93 -10.55 10.78
C THR A 126 -3.90 -9.94 12.18
N PRO A 127 -4.30 -8.65 12.34
CA PRO A 127 -4.42 -8.05 13.67
C PRO A 127 -5.34 -8.86 14.59
N GLY A 128 -5.03 -8.89 15.88
CA GLY A 128 -5.73 -9.69 16.88
C GLY A 128 -5.18 -11.11 17.06
N MET A 129 -4.06 -11.44 16.43
CA MET A 129 -3.41 -12.75 16.55
C MET A 129 -2.00 -12.62 17.15
N ARG A 130 -1.77 -13.27 18.27
CA ARG A 130 -0.47 -13.25 18.95
C ARG A 130 0.63 -13.88 18.09
N PRO A 131 1.73 -13.17 17.80
CA PRO A 131 2.84 -13.71 17.04
C PRO A 131 3.62 -14.77 17.81
N LYS A 132 4.23 -15.69 17.07
CA LYS A 132 5.19 -16.63 17.65
C LYS A 132 6.58 -15.99 17.66
N LYS A 133 7.39 -16.37 18.65
CA LYS A 133 8.77 -15.92 18.73
C LYS A 133 9.55 -16.27 17.46
N GLY A 134 10.29 -15.32 16.92
CA GLY A 134 11.09 -15.50 15.72
C GLY A 134 10.31 -15.29 14.39
N GLN A 135 9.02 -14.97 14.45
CA GLN A 135 8.26 -14.61 13.24
C GLN A 135 8.52 -13.17 12.85
N ARG A 136 8.79 -12.95 11.57
CA ARG A 136 8.82 -11.62 10.94
C ARG A 136 7.47 -11.39 10.26
N LEU A 137 6.70 -10.45 10.77
CA LEU A 137 5.33 -10.26 10.33
C LEU A 137 5.16 -8.94 9.58
N TYR A 138 4.36 -8.97 8.50
CA TYR A 138 3.87 -7.75 7.89
C TYR A 138 2.36 -7.68 7.94
N TYR A 139 1.86 -6.48 8.10
CA TYR A 139 0.45 -6.15 8.17
C TYR A 139 0.09 -5.26 7.00
N LEU A 140 -1.09 -5.45 6.45
CA LEU A 140 -1.66 -4.53 5.48
C LEU A 140 -2.54 -3.54 6.21
N PHE A 141 -2.47 -2.28 5.80
CA PHE A 141 -3.39 -1.24 6.24
C PHE A 141 -4.24 -0.79 5.06
N PRO A 142 -5.29 -1.56 4.67
CA PRO A 142 -6.28 -1.07 3.73
C PRO A 142 -7.11 0.02 4.42
N TYR A 143 -7.33 1.13 3.71
CA TYR A 143 -8.11 2.24 4.21
C TYR A 143 -9.01 2.78 3.11
N ASP A 144 -10.12 3.40 3.49
CA ASP A 144 -11.01 4.03 2.52
C ASP A 144 -10.41 5.33 2.01
N TRP A 145 -9.76 5.23 0.86
CA TRP A 145 -9.05 6.33 0.20
C TRP A 145 -9.96 7.49 -0.26
N ARG A 146 -11.28 7.35 -0.12
CA ARG A 146 -12.26 8.42 -0.38
C ARG A 146 -12.41 9.36 0.83
N GLN A 147 -12.09 8.86 2.01
CA GLN A 147 -12.27 9.53 3.29
C GLN A 147 -11.08 10.45 3.62
N ASP A 148 -11.29 11.31 4.63
CA ASP A 148 -10.26 12.21 5.13
C ASP A 148 -9.03 11.45 5.65
N ASN A 149 -7.84 11.92 5.28
CA ASN A 149 -6.57 11.32 5.70
C ASN A 149 -6.35 11.38 7.22
N VAL A 150 -6.94 12.36 7.92
CA VAL A 150 -6.88 12.45 9.39
C VAL A 150 -7.62 11.27 10.01
N GLU A 151 -8.83 10.95 9.51
CA GLU A 151 -9.59 9.79 9.99
C GLU A 151 -8.85 8.47 9.68
N GLN A 152 -8.15 8.40 8.54
CA GLN A 152 -7.33 7.25 8.21
C GLN A 152 -6.10 7.13 9.12
N ALA A 153 -5.52 8.25 9.54
CA ALA A 153 -4.42 8.26 10.51
C ALA A 153 -4.85 7.71 11.88
N LYS A 154 -6.07 8.02 12.34
CA LYS A 154 -6.66 7.40 13.53
C LYS A 154 -6.88 5.88 13.35
N GLY A 155 -7.20 5.46 12.12
CA GLY A 155 -7.27 4.03 11.78
C GLY A 155 -5.93 3.33 11.87
N LEU A 156 -4.87 4.00 11.39
CA LEU A 156 -3.50 3.49 11.46
C LEU A 156 -3.03 3.38 12.92
N GLU A 157 -3.34 4.35 13.76
CA GLU A 157 -3.07 4.28 15.19
C GLU A 157 -3.70 3.05 15.83
N ARG A 158 -5.01 2.83 15.62
CA ARG A 158 -5.70 1.64 16.15
C ARG A 158 -5.07 0.33 15.70
N LEU A 159 -4.58 0.26 14.45
CA LEU A 159 -3.85 -0.90 13.97
C LEU A 159 -2.53 -1.09 14.74
N ILE A 160 -1.76 -0.02 14.93
CA ILE A 160 -0.49 -0.07 15.65
C ILE A 160 -0.70 -0.50 17.11
N ASP A 161 -1.73 0.02 17.76
CA ASP A 161 -2.06 -0.36 19.14
C ASP A 161 -2.48 -1.83 19.22
N THR A 162 -3.29 -2.32 18.28
CA THR A 162 -3.64 -3.74 18.19
C THR A 162 -2.39 -4.62 18.01
N ILE A 163 -1.44 -4.20 17.15
CA ILE A 163 -0.18 -4.92 16.97
C ILE A 163 0.63 -4.94 18.26
N ARG A 164 0.71 -3.84 18.99
CA ARG A 164 1.40 -3.76 20.30
C ARG A 164 0.77 -4.70 21.33
N GLU A 165 -0.56 -4.75 21.36
CA GLU A 165 -1.31 -5.69 22.20
C GLU A 165 -1.02 -7.15 21.83
N ASP A 166 -1.01 -7.48 20.55
CA ASP A 166 -0.70 -8.83 20.04
C ASP A 166 0.70 -9.28 20.46
N TYR A 167 1.67 -8.38 20.41
CA TYR A 167 3.04 -8.65 20.87
C TYR A 167 3.20 -8.60 22.39
N GLY A 168 2.26 -8.00 23.10
CA GLY A 168 2.36 -7.75 24.55
C GLY A 168 3.46 -6.76 24.89
N ASP A 169 3.79 -5.85 23.97
CA ASP A 169 4.82 -4.81 24.12
C ASP A 169 4.25 -3.44 23.71
N PRO A 170 3.91 -2.57 24.68
CA PRO A 170 3.36 -1.25 24.38
C PRO A 170 4.37 -0.30 23.72
N GLU A 171 5.68 -0.57 23.85
CA GLU A 171 6.74 0.23 23.24
C GLU A 171 7.25 -0.36 21.92
N LEU A 172 6.59 -1.40 21.41
CA LEU A 172 6.95 -2.04 20.15
C LEU A 172 7.04 -1.01 19.03
N ARG A 173 8.19 -1.02 18.35
CA ARG A 173 8.37 -0.25 17.14
C ARG A 173 7.81 -1.00 15.94
N VAL A 174 7.26 -0.27 15.00
CA VAL A 174 6.79 -0.80 13.73
C VAL A 174 7.47 -0.06 12.58
N ASP A 175 7.82 -0.77 11.53
CA ASP A 175 8.29 -0.16 10.29
C ASP A 175 7.10 0.13 9.38
N ILE A 176 7.04 1.33 8.81
CA ILE A 176 5.97 1.74 7.91
C ILE A 176 6.51 1.87 6.49
N VAL A 177 5.93 1.11 5.58
CA VAL A 177 6.17 1.23 4.15
C VAL A 177 4.90 1.80 3.51
N ALA A 178 4.95 3.06 3.12
CA ALA A 178 3.79 3.78 2.62
C ALA A 178 4.01 4.27 1.18
N HIS A 179 2.99 4.13 0.35
CA HIS A 179 3.01 4.60 -1.03
C HIS A 179 2.07 5.80 -1.23
N SER A 180 2.54 6.85 -1.94
CA SER A 180 1.71 7.98 -2.39
C SER A 180 0.85 8.59 -1.26
N MET A 181 -0.49 8.60 -1.40
CA MET A 181 -1.42 9.12 -0.39
C MET A 181 -1.30 8.40 0.96
N GLY A 182 -0.95 7.11 0.98
CA GLY A 182 -0.65 6.41 2.23
C GLY A 182 0.51 7.02 2.99
N GLY A 183 1.47 7.66 2.28
CA GLY A 183 2.55 8.43 2.90
C GLY A 183 2.04 9.71 3.59
N LEU A 184 0.95 10.30 3.12
CA LEU A 184 0.31 11.45 3.79
C LEU A 184 -0.36 11.00 5.10
N VAL A 185 -1.07 9.88 5.08
CA VAL A 185 -1.68 9.25 6.25
C VAL A 185 -0.61 8.94 7.31
N ALA A 186 0.45 8.22 6.90
CA ALA A 186 1.55 7.88 7.79
C ALA A 186 2.26 9.13 8.35
N ARG A 187 2.52 10.13 7.50
CA ARG A 187 3.15 11.38 7.94
C ARG A 187 2.29 12.15 8.93
N TYR A 188 0.96 12.18 8.73
CA TYR A 188 0.05 12.81 9.68
C TYR A 188 0.14 12.14 11.04
N TYR A 189 0.02 10.81 11.09
CA TYR A 189 0.18 10.04 12.31
C TYR A 189 1.52 10.31 13.01
N LEU A 190 2.63 10.24 12.28
CA LEU A 190 3.97 10.44 12.84
C LEU A 190 4.22 11.89 13.34
N ARG A 191 3.53 12.87 12.77
CA ARG A 191 3.72 14.29 13.13
C ARG A 191 2.87 14.72 14.30
N PHE A 192 1.64 14.25 14.36
CA PHE A 192 0.64 14.75 15.30
C PHE A 192 0.34 13.74 16.42
N GLY A 193 0.77 12.49 16.23
CA GLY A 193 0.53 11.43 17.22
C GLY A 193 -0.94 11.02 17.31
N PRO A 194 -1.31 10.37 18.42
CA PRO A 194 -2.70 10.04 18.71
C PRO A 194 -3.54 11.33 18.78
N VAL A 195 -4.62 11.36 18.00
CA VAL A 195 -5.53 12.50 17.89
C VAL A 195 -6.83 12.20 18.62
#